data_b601ad24a1bf71a42553234118b92e4f
#
_entry.id   b601ad24a1bf71a42553234118b92e4f
#
_cell.length_a   1.000
_cell.length_b   1.000
_cell.length_c   1.000
_cell.angle_alpha   90.00
_cell.angle_beta   90.00
_cell.angle_gamma   90.00
#
_symmetry.space_group_name_H-M   'P 1'
#
loop_
_entity.id
_entity.type
_entity.pdbx_description
1 polymer ?
#
loop_
_entity_poly.entity_id
_entity_poly.type
_entity_poly.pdbx_seq_one_letter_code
_entity_poly.pdbx_strand_id
1 'polypeptide(L)'
;MSSLETRKIEPQSSTTVTLGAAGDTVAVPTGGIVKTNTVKDAGGNTLFTSDGAGTLSGVNSAFNGSTIFISSQTISSSTASVEFTSGIDTTYDEYVFYYVNIRGATNNTHFGFNGSIDSGSNYNVQKSSTYFNATHQENGSSGEIQYNTTGNVDQGTGNQPVTTGQGNDADECCSGCLQLFTPGSTLWYKRFMAKSSGNWHVDGEENSRMQGQFATQSAIDAIRWSFASGNIESGTIYLYGIT
;
A
#
# COMPACT_ATOMS: atom_id res chain seq x y z
N MET A 1 43.89 33.73 9.59
CA MET A 1 42.50 33.29 9.69
C MET A 1 41.71 34.38 10.37
N SER A 2 40.63 34.85 9.76
CA SER A 2 39.71 35.74 10.45
C SER A 2 38.56 34.91 11.05
N SER A 3 38.26 35.14 12.31
CA SER A 3 37.11 34.55 12.99
C SER A 3 36.09 35.63 13.28
N LEU A 4 34.82 35.33 13.03
CA LEU A 4 33.71 36.17 13.44
C LEU A 4 33.06 35.54 14.68
N GLU A 5 33.28 36.15 15.84
CA GLU A 5 32.64 35.74 17.08
C GLU A 5 31.41 36.63 17.31
N THR A 6 30.24 36.11 17.02
CA THR A 6 28.98 36.84 17.26
C THR A 6 27.89 35.90 17.73
N ARG A 7 27.00 36.40 18.58
CA ARG A 7 25.81 35.64 19.03
C ARG A 7 24.68 35.65 18.01
N LYS A 8 24.72 36.61 17.06
CA LYS A 8 23.69 36.79 16.04
C LYS A 8 24.27 37.43 14.80
N ILE A 9 23.95 36.93 13.66
CA ILE A 9 24.22 37.52 12.34
C ILE A 9 22.88 37.91 11.75
N GLU A 10 22.67 39.19 11.46
CA GLU A 10 21.45 39.70 10.82
C GLU A 10 21.81 40.40 9.51
N PRO A 11 20.97 40.32 8.49
CA PRO A 11 21.15 41.12 7.29
C PRO A 11 20.87 42.60 7.59
N GLN A 12 21.74 43.49 7.12
CA GLN A 12 21.67 44.92 7.42
C GLN A 12 20.55 45.67 6.67
N SER A 13 20.16 45.18 5.48
CA SER A 13 19.18 45.86 4.62
C SER A 13 18.37 44.90 3.72
N SER A 14 18.48 43.60 3.93
CA SER A 14 17.77 42.58 3.15
C SER A 14 17.27 41.46 4.07
N THR A 15 16.50 40.56 3.54
CA THR A 15 16.05 39.34 4.27
C THR A 15 17.02 38.17 4.13
N THR A 16 18.18 38.37 3.48
CA THR A 16 19.12 37.30 3.15
C THR A 16 20.49 37.54 3.81
N VAL A 17 21.01 36.54 4.48
CA VAL A 17 22.42 36.44 4.88
C VAL A 17 23.10 35.46 3.96
N THR A 18 24.11 35.89 3.19
CA THR A 18 24.91 35.01 2.37
C THR A 18 26.15 34.55 3.13
N LEU A 19 26.36 33.26 3.27
CA LEU A 19 27.51 32.65 3.91
C LEU A 19 28.39 31.97 2.84
N GLY A 20 29.61 32.52 2.67
CA GLY A 20 30.56 32.00 1.69
C GLY A 20 30.32 32.48 0.26
N ALA A 21 31.15 32.00 -0.66
CA ALA A 21 31.09 32.19 -2.10
C ALA A 21 30.92 30.85 -2.81
N ALA A 22 30.82 30.87 -4.14
CA ALA A 22 30.75 29.65 -4.94
C ALA A 22 31.98 28.77 -4.68
N GLY A 23 31.76 27.53 -4.27
CA GLY A 23 32.79 26.56 -3.90
C GLY A 23 33.15 26.53 -2.42
N ASP A 24 32.66 27.45 -1.61
CA ASP A 24 32.86 27.42 -0.17
C ASP A 24 31.97 26.39 0.52
N THR A 25 32.47 25.87 1.65
CA THR A 25 31.71 24.93 2.49
C THR A 25 31.29 25.62 3.78
N VAL A 26 30.00 25.51 4.12
CA VAL A 26 29.49 25.84 5.45
C VAL A 26 29.48 24.56 6.29
N ALA A 27 30.43 24.42 7.20
CA ALA A 27 30.55 23.27 8.07
C ALA A 27 29.88 23.50 9.42
N VAL A 28 29.02 22.59 9.83
CA VAL A 28 28.45 22.53 11.18
C VAL A 28 29.26 21.50 11.98
N PRO A 29 29.97 21.90 13.05
CA PRO A 29 30.81 20.97 13.81
C PRO A 29 29.97 19.92 14.53
N THR A 30 30.60 18.86 15.00
CA THR A 30 29.95 17.80 15.79
C THR A 30 29.20 18.41 16.98
N GLY A 31 27.93 18.05 17.11
CA GLY A 31 27.01 18.62 18.13
C GLY A 31 26.38 19.96 17.76
N GLY A 32 26.79 20.57 16.65
CA GLY A 32 26.12 21.77 16.12
C GLY A 32 24.76 21.42 15.48
N ILE A 33 23.81 22.36 15.56
CA ILE A 33 22.44 22.17 15.03
C ILE A 33 22.12 23.31 14.06
N VAL A 34 21.60 22.96 12.88
CA VAL A 34 20.95 23.91 11.97
C VAL A 34 19.43 23.83 12.20
N LYS A 35 18.84 24.92 12.68
CA LYS A 35 17.38 25.04 12.82
C LYS A 35 16.82 25.80 11.63
N THR A 36 15.98 25.16 10.85
CA THR A 36 15.28 25.76 9.71
C THR A 36 13.93 25.10 9.51
N ASN A 37 12.94 25.88 9.09
CA ASN A 37 11.63 25.33 8.74
C ASN A 37 11.59 24.83 7.28
N THR A 38 12.45 25.38 6.41
CA THR A 38 12.46 25.03 4.98
C THR A 38 13.88 24.94 4.47
N VAL A 39 14.18 23.87 3.74
CA VAL A 39 15.44 23.73 2.99
C VAL A 39 15.11 23.79 1.49
N LYS A 40 15.88 24.60 0.75
CA LYS A 40 15.73 24.80 -0.70
C LYS A 40 17.03 24.49 -1.43
N ASP A 41 16.93 24.13 -2.70
CA ASP A 41 18.08 24.00 -3.59
C ASP A 41 18.54 25.39 -4.11
N ALA A 42 19.62 25.42 -4.88
CA ALA A 42 20.16 26.63 -5.50
C ALA A 42 19.18 27.31 -6.48
N GLY A 43 18.23 26.59 -7.04
CA GLY A 43 17.17 27.10 -7.90
C GLY A 43 15.98 27.69 -7.13
N GLY A 44 15.99 27.60 -5.80
CA GLY A 44 14.91 28.05 -4.94
C GLY A 44 13.77 27.05 -4.75
N ASN A 45 13.90 25.81 -5.28
CA ASN A 45 12.91 24.77 -5.11
C ASN A 45 12.98 24.17 -3.70
N THR A 46 11.84 23.98 -3.05
CA THR A 46 11.79 23.38 -1.71
C THR A 46 12.21 21.90 -1.79
N LEU A 47 13.19 21.54 -0.97
CA LEU A 47 13.60 20.15 -0.78
C LEU A 47 12.76 19.47 0.29
N PHE A 48 12.53 20.15 1.40
CA PHE A 48 11.58 19.72 2.45
C PHE A 48 11.21 20.88 3.36
N THR A 49 10.09 20.74 4.06
CA THR A 49 9.63 21.67 5.11
C THR A 49 9.42 20.88 6.41
N SER A 50 9.87 21.43 7.55
CA SER A 50 9.61 20.89 8.88
C SER A 50 8.49 21.68 9.57
N ASP A 51 7.58 20.98 10.24
CA ASP A 51 6.53 21.58 11.08
C ASP A 51 7.06 22.08 12.44
N GLY A 52 8.35 21.85 12.73
CA GLY A 52 8.96 22.16 14.02
C GLY A 52 8.67 21.13 15.13
N ALA A 53 7.85 20.11 14.85
CA ALA A 53 7.46 19.03 15.77
C ALA A 53 8.06 17.67 15.39
N GLY A 54 9.00 17.65 14.41
CA GLY A 54 9.68 16.44 13.95
C GLY A 54 9.06 15.82 12.71
N THR A 55 8.02 16.40 12.12
CA THR A 55 7.42 15.93 10.87
C THR A 55 7.97 16.72 9.70
N LEU A 56 8.26 16.03 8.60
CA LEU A 56 8.61 16.63 7.32
C LEU A 56 7.39 16.62 6.40
N SER A 57 7.18 17.73 5.69
CA SER A 57 6.19 17.86 4.64
C SER A 57 6.81 18.47 3.38
N GLY A 58 6.15 18.30 2.23
CA GLY A 58 6.65 18.81 0.96
C GLY A 58 8.04 18.28 0.61
N VAL A 59 8.33 17.05 1.00
CA VAL A 59 9.60 16.38 0.68
C VAL A 59 9.68 16.18 -0.83
N ASN A 60 10.75 16.68 -1.44
CA ASN A 60 10.97 16.53 -2.88
C ASN A 60 11.03 15.06 -3.25
N SER A 61 10.43 14.69 -4.38
CA SER A 61 10.36 13.29 -4.85
C SER A 61 11.73 12.61 -5.00
N ALA A 62 12.80 13.38 -5.19
CA ALA A 62 14.17 12.84 -5.23
C ALA A 62 14.63 12.20 -3.90
N PHE A 63 13.98 12.53 -2.78
CA PHE A 63 14.21 11.91 -1.47
C PHE A 63 13.24 10.76 -1.18
N ASN A 64 12.19 10.61 -1.98
CA ASN A 64 11.26 9.51 -1.82
C ASN A 64 11.91 8.22 -2.31
N GLY A 65 11.74 7.15 -1.55
CA GLY A 65 12.03 5.80 -2.05
C GLY A 65 11.07 5.44 -3.20
N SER A 66 11.34 4.36 -3.90
CA SER A 66 10.46 3.86 -4.96
C SER A 66 9.08 3.40 -4.46
N THR A 67 8.89 3.28 -3.15
CA THR A 67 7.65 2.84 -2.50
C THR A 67 7.13 3.94 -1.59
N ILE A 68 5.98 4.52 -1.93
CA ILE A 68 5.38 5.65 -1.24
C ILE A 68 4.16 5.17 -0.46
N PHE A 69 4.17 5.35 0.86
CA PHE A 69 3.00 5.07 1.70
C PHE A 69 1.87 6.06 1.39
N ILE A 70 0.66 5.53 1.12
CA ILE A 70 -0.53 6.35 0.83
C ILE A 70 -1.46 6.35 2.04
N SER A 71 -1.90 5.17 2.48
CA SER A 71 -2.83 5.03 3.60
C SER A 71 -2.82 3.63 4.19
N SER A 72 -3.45 3.46 5.34
CA SER A 72 -3.70 2.15 5.93
C SER A 72 -5.04 2.12 6.66
N GLN A 73 -5.60 0.91 6.77
CA GLN A 73 -6.80 0.61 7.53
C GLN A 73 -6.49 -0.51 8.52
N THR A 74 -6.59 -0.23 9.82
CA THR A 74 -6.44 -1.25 10.89
C THR A 74 -7.81 -1.64 11.39
N ILE A 75 -8.10 -2.93 11.37
CA ILE A 75 -9.34 -3.51 11.83
C ILE A 75 -9.16 -3.89 13.31
N SER A 76 -9.79 -3.14 14.19
CA SER A 76 -9.79 -3.36 15.65
C SER A 76 -11.14 -3.82 16.19
N SER A 77 -12.14 -3.90 15.32
CA SER A 77 -13.47 -4.41 15.62
C SER A 77 -14.07 -5.04 14.37
N SER A 78 -14.88 -6.06 14.57
CA SER A 78 -15.55 -6.81 13.50
C SER A 78 -16.24 -5.90 12.49
N THR A 79 -15.87 -6.00 11.21
CA THR A 79 -16.42 -5.20 10.12
C THR A 79 -16.68 -6.04 8.87
N ALA A 80 -17.75 -5.72 8.15
CA ALA A 80 -18.13 -6.47 6.95
C ALA A 80 -17.15 -6.26 5.78
N SER A 81 -16.57 -5.08 5.68
CA SER A 81 -15.60 -4.75 4.61
C SER A 81 -14.67 -3.61 5.03
N VAL A 82 -13.56 -3.50 4.32
CA VAL A 82 -12.59 -2.39 4.40
C VAL A 82 -12.45 -1.77 3.02
N GLU A 83 -12.58 -0.46 2.94
CA GLU A 83 -12.62 0.27 1.67
C GLU A 83 -11.52 1.32 1.59
N PHE A 84 -10.88 1.39 0.43
CA PHE A 84 -9.95 2.43 0.03
C PHE A 84 -10.59 3.20 -1.13
N THR A 85 -11.19 4.34 -0.83
CA THR A 85 -11.96 5.17 -1.76
C THR A 85 -11.22 6.41 -2.24
N SER A 86 -9.94 6.51 -1.92
CA SER A 86 -9.05 7.60 -2.35
C SER A 86 -7.61 7.13 -2.45
N GLY A 87 -6.78 7.91 -3.18
CA GLY A 87 -5.36 7.64 -3.35
C GLY A 87 -5.04 6.58 -4.41
N ILE A 88 -6.03 6.12 -5.18
CA ILE A 88 -5.85 5.25 -6.36
C ILE A 88 -6.23 6.07 -7.58
N ASP A 89 -5.25 6.52 -8.34
CA ASP A 89 -5.45 7.44 -9.47
C ASP A 89 -4.34 7.24 -10.52
N THR A 90 -3.96 8.30 -11.25
CA THR A 90 -2.92 8.30 -12.26
C THR A 90 -1.54 8.72 -11.74
N THR A 91 -1.38 8.90 -10.42
CA THR A 91 -0.13 9.37 -9.82
C THR A 91 0.98 8.33 -9.93
N TYR A 92 0.62 7.05 -9.78
CA TYR A 92 1.57 5.93 -9.84
C TYR A 92 1.13 4.92 -10.90
N ASP A 93 2.11 4.30 -11.56
CA ASP A 93 1.85 3.22 -12.52
C ASP A 93 1.52 1.90 -11.83
N GLU A 94 1.97 1.72 -10.60
CA GLU A 94 1.70 0.53 -9.81
C GLU A 94 1.25 0.92 -8.40
N TYR A 95 0.23 0.21 -7.90
CA TYR A 95 -0.25 0.30 -6.53
C TYR A 95 -0.15 -1.06 -5.87
N VAL A 96 0.33 -1.09 -4.63
CA VAL A 96 0.48 -2.32 -3.85
C VAL A 96 -0.31 -2.22 -2.56
N PHE A 97 -1.19 -3.19 -2.35
CA PHE A 97 -1.79 -3.44 -1.06
C PHE A 97 -1.02 -4.55 -0.35
N TYR A 98 -0.59 -4.31 0.88
CA TYR A 98 -0.17 -5.35 1.79
C TYR A 98 -1.26 -5.56 2.83
N TYR A 99 -1.73 -6.79 2.97
CA TYR A 99 -2.63 -7.19 4.03
C TYR A 99 -1.88 -8.11 4.99
N VAL A 100 -2.04 -7.83 6.28
CA VAL A 100 -1.24 -8.45 7.34
C VAL A 100 -2.17 -8.94 8.44
N ASN A 101 -2.05 -10.22 8.77
CA ASN A 101 -2.79 -10.90 9.84
C ASN A 101 -4.32 -10.70 9.72
N ILE A 102 -4.85 -10.85 8.51
CA ILE A 102 -6.28 -10.75 8.28
C ILE A 102 -6.96 -12.02 8.78
N ARG A 103 -7.82 -11.88 9.76
CA ARG A 103 -8.61 -12.94 10.36
C ARG A 103 -10.10 -12.77 10.04
N GLY A 104 -10.76 -13.86 9.68
CA GLY A 104 -12.20 -13.90 9.40
C GLY A 104 -13.02 -14.41 10.59
N ALA A 105 -14.29 -14.04 10.63
CA ALA A 105 -15.25 -14.54 11.63
C ALA A 105 -15.77 -15.94 11.30
N THR A 106 -15.70 -16.35 10.04
CA THR A 106 -16.30 -17.60 9.54
C THR A 106 -15.22 -18.57 9.09
N ASN A 107 -15.32 -19.82 9.52
CA ASN A 107 -14.44 -20.88 9.09
C ASN A 107 -14.72 -21.29 7.63
N ASN A 108 -13.67 -21.71 6.91
CA ASN A 108 -13.75 -22.16 5.52
C ASN A 108 -14.36 -21.11 4.59
N THR A 109 -13.83 -19.90 4.61
CA THR A 109 -14.27 -18.79 3.78
C THR A 109 -13.12 -18.21 2.95
N HIS A 110 -13.42 -17.32 2.01
CA HIS A 110 -12.44 -16.74 1.08
C HIS A 110 -12.26 -15.27 1.37
N PHE A 111 -11.06 -14.83 1.65
CA PHE A 111 -10.71 -13.42 1.68
C PHE A 111 -10.43 -12.92 0.27
N GLY A 112 -10.90 -11.73 -0.08
CA GLY A 112 -10.74 -11.19 -1.42
C GLY A 112 -11.05 -9.71 -1.53
N PHE A 113 -11.00 -9.22 -2.78
CA PHE A 113 -11.21 -7.81 -3.10
C PHE A 113 -12.18 -7.61 -4.27
N ASN A 114 -12.68 -6.40 -4.40
CA ASN A 114 -13.41 -5.93 -5.58
C ASN A 114 -13.03 -4.48 -5.90
N GLY A 115 -13.14 -4.09 -7.16
CA GLY A 115 -12.86 -2.74 -7.63
C GLY A 115 -14.12 -1.92 -7.91
N SER A 116 -13.96 -0.60 -7.86
CA SER A 116 -14.95 0.40 -8.21
C SER A 116 -14.42 1.33 -9.30
N ILE A 117 -15.34 1.90 -10.09
CA ILE A 117 -15.12 2.94 -11.10
C ILE A 117 -15.94 4.21 -10.81
N ASP A 118 -16.56 4.29 -9.64
CA ASP A 118 -17.48 5.34 -9.22
C ASP A 118 -17.25 5.75 -7.76
N SER A 119 -15.97 5.80 -7.37
CA SER A 119 -15.47 6.26 -6.07
C SER A 119 -16.05 5.48 -4.89
N GLY A 120 -16.26 4.16 -5.08
CA GLY A 120 -16.73 3.27 -4.02
C GLY A 120 -18.26 3.18 -3.91
N SER A 121 -19.01 3.80 -4.82
CA SER A 121 -20.48 3.68 -4.80
C SER A 121 -20.93 2.27 -5.18
N ASN A 122 -20.21 1.62 -6.10
CA ASN A 122 -20.45 0.24 -6.49
C ASN A 122 -19.15 -0.53 -6.64
N TYR A 123 -19.13 -1.79 -6.19
CA TYR A 123 -17.98 -2.71 -6.30
C TYR A 123 -18.37 -3.93 -7.15
N ASN A 124 -18.62 -3.70 -8.42
CA ASN A 124 -19.16 -4.68 -9.35
C ASN A 124 -18.44 -4.71 -10.69
N VAL A 125 -17.18 -4.30 -10.74
CA VAL A 125 -16.41 -4.32 -11.99
C VAL A 125 -16.17 -5.77 -12.40
N GLN A 126 -16.47 -6.08 -13.68
CA GLN A 126 -16.27 -7.40 -14.25
C GLN A 126 -14.77 -7.77 -14.25
N LYS A 127 -14.47 -9.00 -13.89
CA LYS A 127 -13.10 -9.56 -13.80
C LYS A 127 -12.99 -10.91 -14.47
N SER A 128 -11.78 -11.21 -14.92
CA SER A 128 -11.36 -12.58 -15.27
C SER A 128 -10.00 -12.85 -14.66
N SER A 129 -9.83 -14.01 -14.06
CA SER A 129 -8.61 -14.38 -13.35
C SER A 129 -8.29 -15.87 -13.44
N THR A 130 -7.04 -16.18 -13.11
CA THR A 130 -6.58 -17.54 -12.85
C THR A 130 -6.04 -17.63 -11.43
N TYR A 131 -6.27 -18.74 -10.77
CA TYR A 131 -5.85 -18.98 -9.40
C TYR A 131 -5.24 -20.38 -9.29
N PHE A 132 -4.11 -20.47 -8.62
CA PHE A 132 -3.53 -21.74 -8.21
C PHE A 132 -2.97 -21.62 -6.79
N ASN A 133 -2.99 -22.71 -6.06
CA ASN A 133 -2.49 -22.79 -4.71
C ASN A 133 -1.71 -24.06 -4.44
N ALA A 134 -0.84 -23.99 -3.45
CA ALA A 134 -0.25 -25.14 -2.79
C ALA A 134 -0.81 -25.20 -1.38
N THR A 135 -1.27 -26.37 -0.97
CA THR A 135 -1.76 -26.62 0.39
C THR A 135 -0.96 -27.75 1.03
N HIS A 136 -0.81 -27.70 2.36
CA HIS A 136 -0.17 -28.74 3.15
C HIS A 136 -0.81 -28.80 4.52
N GLN A 137 -1.28 -30.01 4.93
CA GLN A 137 -1.78 -30.21 6.28
C GLN A 137 -0.63 -30.36 7.27
N GLU A 138 -0.76 -29.75 8.45
CA GLU A 138 0.29 -29.71 9.48
C GLU A 138 0.69 -31.11 9.97
N ASN A 139 -0.23 -32.06 9.98
CA ASN A 139 0.02 -33.44 10.34
C ASN A 139 0.72 -34.27 9.24
N GLY A 140 1.02 -33.65 8.10
CA GLY A 140 1.67 -34.29 6.97
C GLY A 140 0.80 -35.32 6.20
N SER A 141 -0.50 -35.37 6.46
CA SER A 141 -1.39 -36.37 5.84
C SER A 141 -1.70 -36.07 4.39
N SER A 142 -1.66 -34.83 3.97
CA SER A 142 -1.84 -34.40 2.57
C SER A 142 -1.13 -33.11 2.24
N GLY A 143 -0.82 -32.95 0.96
CA GLY A 143 -0.32 -31.70 0.37
C GLY A 143 -0.46 -31.79 -1.14
N GLU A 144 -0.84 -30.70 -1.77
CA GLU A 144 -1.03 -30.65 -3.22
C GLU A 144 -0.74 -29.25 -3.79
N ILE A 145 -0.43 -29.24 -5.08
CA ILE A 145 -0.42 -28.01 -5.89
C ILE A 145 -1.50 -28.18 -6.94
N GLN A 146 -2.42 -27.22 -7.01
CA GLN A 146 -3.57 -27.32 -7.88
C GLN A 146 -3.92 -26.02 -8.58
N TYR A 147 -4.51 -26.12 -9.77
CA TYR A 147 -5.32 -25.11 -10.37
C TYR A 147 -6.67 -25.08 -9.64
N ASN A 148 -6.95 -24.02 -8.90
CA ASN A 148 -8.12 -23.97 -8.04
C ASN A 148 -9.22 -23.12 -8.65
N THR A 149 -10.28 -23.77 -9.15
CA THR A 149 -11.41 -23.09 -9.80
C THR A 149 -12.27 -22.28 -8.85
N THR A 150 -12.22 -22.54 -7.54
CA THR A 150 -12.92 -21.73 -6.53
C THR A 150 -12.34 -20.33 -6.42
N GLY A 151 -11.03 -20.18 -6.65
CA GLY A 151 -10.35 -18.90 -6.65
C GLY A 151 -10.45 -18.12 -7.97
N ASN A 152 -10.90 -18.76 -9.05
CA ASN A 152 -11.08 -18.11 -10.35
C ASN A 152 -12.32 -17.20 -10.36
N VAL A 153 -12.27 -16.18 -11.20
CA VAL A 153 -13.45 -15.40 -11.61
C VAL A 153 -13.51 -15.39 -13.14
N ASP A 154 -14.61 -15.88 -13.70
CA ASP A 154 -14.82 -16.02 -15.14
C ASP A 154 -15.83 -14.98 -15.61
N GLN A 155 -15.36 -13.79 -16.01
CA GLN A 155 -16.19 -12.64 -16.41
C GLN A 155 -17.22 -12.24 -15.34
N GLY A 156 -16.91 -12.48 -14.08
CA GLY A 156 -17.79 -12.22 -12.94
C GLY A 156 -17.61 -10.82 -12.35
N THR A 157 -18.62 -10.36 -11.63
CA THR A 157 -18.62 -9.09 -10.90
C THR A 157 -18.45 -9.28 -9.38
N GLY A 158 -18.44 -10.52 -8.91
CA GLY A 158 -18.27 -10.87 -7.51
C GLY A 158 -16.89 -10.57 -6.95
N ASN A 159 -16.67 -10.88 -5.68
CA ASN A 159 -15.38 -10.72 -5.01
C ASN A 159 -14.32 -11.60 -5.68
N GLN A 160 -13.09 -11.10 -5.81
CA GLN A 160 -11.94 -11.86 -6.29
C GLN A 160 -11.21 -12.45 -5.10
N PRO A 161 -11.23 -13.77 -4.90
CA PRO A 161 -10.48 -14.40 -3.82
C PRO A 161 -8.97 -14.18 -3.95
N VAL A 162 -8.30 -13.94 -2.83
CA VAL A 162 -6.84 -14.00 -2.69
C VAL A 162 -6.41 -15.15 -1.79
N THR A 163 -7.34 -15.70 -0.99
CA THR A 163 -7.21 -16.98 -0.30
C THR A 163 -8.46 -17.82 -0.54
N THR A 164 -8.35 -19.14 -0.41
CA THR A 164 -9.49 -20.05 -0.46
C THR A 164 -9.51 -20.95 0.76
N GLY A 165 -10.68 -21.05 1.43
CA GLY A 165 -10.82 -21.95 2.57
C GLY A 165 -10.05 -21.51 3.82
N GLN A 166 -9.94 -20.21 4.09
CA GLN A 166 -9.27 -19.71 5.30
C GLN A 166 -10.02 -20.16 6.56
N GLY A 167 -9.25 -20.55 7.58
CA GLY A 167 -9.76 -20.87 8.89
C GLY A 167 -10.09 -19.65 9.73
N ASN A 168 -10.71 -19.85 10.91
CA ASN A 168 -11.12 -18.75 11.81
C ASN A 168 -10.72 -18.96 13.27
N ASP A 169 -9.88 -19.92 13.58
CA ASP A 169 -9.37 -20.11 14.94
C ASP A 169 -8.55 -18.87 15.37
N ALA A 170 -8.32 -18.72 16.67
CA ALA A 170 -7.79 -17.48 17.25
C ALA A 170 -6.39 -17.10 16.71
N ASP A 171 -5.62 -18.05 16.27
CA ASP A 171 -4.27 -17.94 15.71
C ASP A 171 -4.23 -18.07 14.18
N GLU A 172 -5.37 -18.33 13.53
CA GLU A 172 -5.45 -18.42 12.08
C GLU A 172 -5.67 -17.07 11.42
N CYS A 173 -4.84 -16.79 10.42
CA CYS A 173 -4.92 -15.56 9.64
C CYS A 173 -4.31 -15.75 8.25
N CYS A 174 -4.46 -14.74 7.40
CA CYS A 174 -3.69 -14.66 6.16
C CYS A 174 -2.94 -13.34 6.04
N SER A 175 -1.84 -13.38 5.31
CA SER A 175 -1.06 -12.22 4.92
C SER A 175 -0.63 -12.34 3.46
N GLY A 176 -0.42 -11.18 2.81
CA GLY A 176 -0.03 -11.19 1.41
C GLY A 176 0.01 -9.81 0.78
N CYS A 177 0.02 -9.80 -0.54
CA CYS A 177 -0.06 -8.55 -1.30
C CYS A 177 -0.91 -8.69 -2.57
N LEU A 178 -1.50 -7.56 -2.97
CA LEU A 178 -2.14 -7.35 -4.26
C LEU A 178 -1.42 -6.21 -4.96
N GLN A 179 -1.01 -6.42 -6.20
CA GLN A 179 -0.45 -5.42 -7.11
C GLN A 179 -1.48 -5.06 -8.17
N LEU A 180 -1.73 -3.76 -8.34
CA LEU A 180 -2.57 -3.20 -9.40
C LEU A 180 -1.69 -2.41 -10.35
N PHE A 181 -1.80 -2.67 -11.65
CA PHE A 181 -1.03 -2.01 -12.69
C PHE A 181 -1.88 -0.99 -13.40
N THR A 182 -1.43 0.26 -13.43
CA THR A 182 -2.05 1.41 -14.08
C THR A 182 -3.57 1.53 -13.83
N PRO A 183 -4.03 1.45 -12.55
CA PRO A 183 -5.48 1.43 -12.27
C PRO A 183 -6.19 2.68 -12.76
N GLY A 184 -5.53 3.85 -12.75
CA GLY A 184 -6.09 5.11 -13.24
C GLY A 184 -6.15 5.24 -14.77
N SER A 185 -5.60 4.29 -15.54
CA SER A 185 -5.61 4.35 -17.01
C SER A 185 -7.04 4.24 -17.56
N THR A 186 -7.33 5.01 -18.61
CA THR A 186 -8.57 4.91 -19.40
C THR A 186 -8.37 4.23 -20.76
N LEU A 187 -7.17 3.68 -21.00
CA LEU A 187 -6.81 3.06 -22.27
C LEU A 187 -6.85 1.53 -22.20
N TRP A 188 -6.34 0.93 -21.10
CA TRP A 188 -6.13 -0.50 -20.99
C TRP A 188 -7.07 -1.14 -19.97
N TYR A 189 -7.30 -2.44 -20.07
CA TYR A 189 -7.83 -3.25 -18.98
C TYR A 189 -6.78 -3.32 -17.86
N LYS A 190 -7.21 -3.17 -16.61
CA LYS A 190 -6.31 -3.10 -15.46
C LYS A 190 -5.88 -4.49 -15.06
N ARG A 191 -4.58 -4.74 -15.11
CA ARG A 191 -4.01 -6.00 -14.63
C ARG A 191 -3.82 -5.96 -13.13
N PHE A 192 -3.96 -7.13 -12.52
CA PHE A 192 -3.65 -7.33 -11.12
C PHE A 192 -2.99 -8.68 -10.89
N MET A 193 -2.18 -8.75 -9.83
CA MET A 193 -1.57 -9.98 -9.34
C MET A 193 -1.65 -9.99 -7.81
N ALA A 194 -1.89 -11.17 -7.21
CA ALA A 194 -1.80 -11.34 -5.78
C ALA A 194 -1.07 -12.62 -5.41
N LYS A 195 -0.48 -12.58 -4.22
CA LYS A 195 0.09 -13.74 -3.54
C LYS A 195 -0.28 -13.69 -2.07
N SER A 196 -0.65 -14.83 -1.50
CA SER A 196 -1.03 -14.95 -0.10
C SER A 196 -0.41 -16.18 0.53
N SER A 197 -0.24 -16.11 1.84
CA SER A 197 0.01 -17.25 2.71
C SER A 197 -0.97 -17.16 3.87
N GLY A 198 -1.56 -18.26 4.27
CA GLY A 198 -2.53 -18.26 5.37
C GLY A 198 -2.91 -19.67 5.81
N ASN A 199 -3.59 -19.72 6.94
CA ASN A 199 -4.04 -20.98 7.52
C ASN A 199 -5.28 -21.49 6.79
N TRP A 200 -5.22 -22.73 6.38
CA TRP A 200 -6.33 -23.47 5.74
C TRP A 200 -7.17 -24.15 6.82
N HIS A 201 -8.47 -24.07 6.71
CA HIS A 201 -9.48 -24.47 7.70
C HIS A 201 -9.43 -25.92 8.22
N VAL A 202 -8.50 -26.73 7.76
CA VAL A 202 -8.28 -28.12 8.19
C VAL A 202 -6.88 -28.30 8.78
N ASP A 203 -6.46 -27.38 9.61
CA ASP A 203 -5.14 -27.34 10.25
C ASP A 203 -4.01 -27.48 9.21
N GLY A 204 -3.93 -26.51 8.31
CA GLY A 204 -2.96 -26.55 7.23
C GLY A 204 -2.56 -25.17 6.75
N GLU A 205 -1.56 -25.14 5.88
CA GLU A 205 -1.07 -23.96 5.20
C GLU A 205 -1.57 -23.87 3.77
N GLU A 206 -1.96 -22.66 3.34
CA GLU A 206 -2.22 -22.33 1.95
C GLU A 206 -1.21 -21.28 1.47
N ASN A 207 -0.55 -21.56 0.35
CA ASN A 207 0.18 -20.55 -0.42
C ASN A 207 -0.51 -20.37 -1.77
N SER A 208 -1.06 -19.20 -2.01
CA SER A 208 -1.84 -18.90 -3.21
C SER A 208 -1.16 -17.88 -4.13
N ARG A 209 -1.46 -18.03 -5.42
CA ARG A 209 -1.08 -17.09 -6.47
C ARG A 209 -2.25 -16.87 -7.41
N MET A 210 -2.58 -15.62 -7.62
CA MET A 210 -3.68 -15.19 -8.46
C MET A 210 -3.24 -14.06 -9.36
N GLN A 211 -3.74 -14.06 -10.59
CA GLN A 211 -3.56 -12.96 -11.52
C GLN A 211 -4.75 -12.84 -12.45
N GLY A 212 -5.04 -11.62 -12.86
CA GLY A 212 -6.20 -11.36 -13.69
C GLY A 212 -6.27 -9.93 -14.21
N GLN A 213 -7.48 -9.56 -14.57
CA GLN A 213 -7.79 -8.22 -15.06
C GLN A 213 -9.19 -7.77 -14.65
N PHE A 214 -9.34 -6.48 -14.41
CA PHE A 214 -10.63 -5.80 -14.51
C PHE A 214 -10.94 -5.55 -15.99
N ALA A 215 -12.07 -6.05 -16.46
CA ALA A 215 -12.49 -5.98 -17.86
C ALA A 215 -13.18 -4.63 -18.18
N THR A 216 -12.50 -3.53 -17.88
CA THR A 216 -12.96 -2.17 -18.12
C THR A 216 -11.83 -1.26 -18.53
N GLN A 217 -12.12 -0.28 -19.39
CA GLN A 217 -11.21 0.84 -19.69
C GLN A 217 -11.40 2.02 -18.73
N SER A 218 -12.48 2.08 -17.96
CA SER A 218 -12.66 3.11 -16.94
C SER A 218 -11.60 2.94 -15.85
N ALA A 219 -11.16 4.04 -15.25
CA ALA A 219 -10.26 3.99 -14.10
C ALA A 219 -10.86 3.17 -12.97
N ILE A 220 -10.04 2.37 -12.30
CA ILE A 220 -10.37 1.80 -10.99
C ILE A 220 -9.90 2.81 -9.96
N ASP A 221 -10.82 3.37 -9.21
CA ASP A 221 -10.60 4.48 -8.27
C ASP A 221 -10.83 4.11 -6.80
N ALA A 222 -11.40 2.90 -6.55
CA ALA A 222 -11.53 2.36 -5.21
C ALA A 222 -11.41 0.83 -5.19
N ILE A 223 -10.96 0.31 -4.04
CA ILE A 223 -10.86 -1.13 -3.75
C ILE A 223 -11.55 -1.41 -2.42
N ARG A 224 -12.40 -2.45 -2.41
CA ARG A 224 -13.01 -3.02 -1.21
C ARG A 224 -12.49 -4.41 -0.94
N TRP A 225 -12.18 -4.67 0.32
CA TRP A 225 -11.77 -5.96 0.84
C TRP A 225 -12.86 -6.55 1.72
N SER A 226 -13.15 -7.83 1.57
CA SER A 226 -14.13 -8.54 2.39
C SER A 226 -13.91 -10.05 2.34
N PHE A 227 -14.48 -10.76 3.29
CA PHE A 227 -14.70 -12.19 3.15
C PHE A 227 -15.93 -12.48 2.29
N ALA A 228 -15.99 -13.67 1.71
CA ALA A 228 -17.17 -14.16 1.01
C ALA A 228 -18.33 -14.43 1.98
N SER A 229 -18.03 -14.73 3.23
CA SER A 229 -18.98 -14.94 4.32
C SER A 229 -18.38 -14.47 5.65
N GLY A 230 -19.19 -13.82 6.47
CA GLY A 230 -18.77 -13.27 7.75
C GLY A 230 -17.96 -11.98 7.65
N ASN A 231 -17.55 -11.46 8.79
CA ASN A 231 -16.82 -10.22 8.94
C ASN A 231 -15.31 -10.43 8.96
N ILE A 232 -14.56 -9.35 8.75
CA ILE A 232 -13.14 -9.26 9.07
C ILE A 232 -13.05 -8.94 10.57
N GLU A 233 -12.36 -9.76 11.34
CA GLU A 233 -12.23 -9.61 12.79
C GLU A 233 -11.03 -8.76 13.20
N SER A 234 -9.92 -8.91 12.48
CA SER A 234 -8.68 -8.18 12.77
C SER A 234 -7.76 -8.15 11.57
N GLY A 235 -6.70 -7.34 11.70
CA GLY A 235 -5.62 -7.21 10.73
C GLY A 235 -5.42 -5.77 10.29
N THR A 236 -4.46 -5.57 9.39
CA THR A 236 -4.18 -4.25 8.81
C THR A 236 -3.94 -4.38 7.31
N ILE A 237 -4.49 -3.45 6.57
CA ILE A 237 -4.26 -3.33 5.13
C ILE A 237 -3.58 -1.99 4.85
N TYR A 238 -2.45 -2.03 4.15
CA TYR A 238 -1.65 -0.87 3.76
C TYR A 238 -1.74 -0.67 2.27
N LEU A 239 -1.81 0.59 1.83
CA LEU A 239 -1.76 0.99 0.41
C LEU A 239 -0.50 1.80 0.16
N TYR A 240 0.24 1.41 -0.89
CA TYR A 240 1.42 2.09 -1.38
C TYR A 240 1.32 2.35 -2.89
N GLY A 241 1.96 3.44 -3.34
CA GLY A 241 2.27 3.71 -4.74
C GLY A 241 3.73 3.39 -5.04
N ILE A 242 4.02 2.93 -6.25
CA ILE A 242 5.38 2.63 -6.73
C ILE A 242 5.73 3.63 -7.82
N THR A 243 6.88 4.31 -7.66
CA THR A 243 7.44 5.29 -8.61
C THR A 243 8.57 4.71 -9.42
#